data_545545e5a99a6cc90d038020bd3341a6
#
_entry.id   545545e5a99a6cc90d038020bd3341a6
#
_cell.length_a   1.000
_cell.length_b   1.000
_cell.length_c   1.000
_cell.angle_alpha   90.00
_cell.angle_beta   90.00
_cell.angle_gamma   90.00
#
_symmetry.space_group_name_H-M   'P 1'
#
loop_
_entity.id
_entity.type
_entity.pdbx_description
1 polymer ?
#
loop_
_entity_poly.entity_id
_entity_poly.type
_entity_poly.pdbx_seq_one_letter_code
_entity_poly.pdbx_strand_id
1 'polypeptide(L)'
;MRYPKIGIRPVIDGRWGGVRESLENQTCEMAKIAAKLISENLKYPDGTPVQCVIGCTTIGGGAEAARVAEQFQMENVVATLSVTACWCYGTETFDMDPNTIKAVWGFNGTERPGAVYLAAVMAAHAQRGLPAFSIYGHDVQDAKDTTIPADVLEKILRFARGAVAVGWMTNKAYVNIGAVAMGIAGSFCDPDVLQKYFGIRAEWVDEVEILRRIAIGIYDPEEYEKALQWVKANCREGFDKNLGKDLPEVITKSKIIPAEKDWEFIVKMTLIIRDILFGNSRLDELGWHEEALGHNAVAGGFQGQRQWTDLSLIHISEPTRPEPIS
;
A
#
# COMPACT_ATOMS: atom_id res chain seq x y z
N MET A 1 2.72 -15.93 4.60
CA MET A 1 2.05 -14.83 3.84
C MET A 1 2.65 -14.81 2.44
N ARG A 2 1.85 -14.63 1.39
CA ARG A 2 2.37 -14.62 0.02
C ARG A 2 2.72 -13.18 -0.37
N TYR A 3 3.98 -12.90 -0.67
CA TYR A 3 4.45 -11.55 -1.01
C TYR A 3 3.96 -11.11 -2.40
N PRO A 4 3.59 -9.82 -2.57
CA PRO A 4 3.27 -9.26 -3.88
C PRO A 4 4.52 -9.21 -4.76
N LYS A 5 4.45 -9.75 -5.99
CA LYS A 5 5.57 -9.79 -6.93
C LYS A 5 5.36 -8.79 -8.07
N ILE A 6 6.45 -8.35 -8.67
CA ILE A 6 6.44 -7.49 -9.87
C ILE A 6 6.79 -8.35 -11.08
N GLY A 7 5.92 -8.36 -12.09
CA GLY A 7 6.15 -9.01 -13.37
C GLY A 7 6.94 -8.11 -14.32
N ILE A 8 8.02 -8.61 -14.88
CA ILE A 8 8.77 -7.90 -15.93
C ILE A 8 8.40 -8.52 -17.28
N ARG A 9 7.83 -7.71 -18.17
CA ARG A 9 7.32 -8.12 -19.49
C ARG A 9 8.31 -7.65 -20.56
N PRO A 10 9.19 -8.53 -21.10
CA PRO A 10 10.08 -8.17 -22.21
C PRO A 10 9.27 -8.10 -23.51
N VAL A 11 9.06 -6.91 -24.05
CA VAL A 11 8.27 -6.67 -25.26
C VAL A 11 9.19 -6.39 -26.44
N ILE A 12 8.93 -7.01 -27.58
CA ILE A 12 9.80 -6.99 -28.74
C ILE A 12 9.01 -6.86 -30.05
N ASP A 13 9.64 -6.40 -31.10
CA ASP A 13 9.10 -6.47 -32.45
C ASP A 13 8.93 -7.95 -32.86
N GLY A 14 7.71 -8.36 -33.12
CA GLY A 14 7.37 -9.75 -33.39
C GLY A 14 7.76 -10.27 -34.78
N ARG A 15 8.33 -9.44 -35.67
CA ARG A 15 8.67 -9.79 -37.02
C ARG A 15 9.94 -10.67 -37.09
N TRP A 16 9.81 -11.89 -37.55
CA TRP A 16 10.92 -12.80 -37.81
C TRP A 16 11.65 -12.44 -39.10
N GLY A 17 12.85 -13.00 -39.29
CA GLY A 17 13.68 -12.77 -40.47
C GLY A 17 14.71 -11.66 -40.30
N GLY A 18 15.29 -11.56 -39.09
CA GLY A 18 16.38 -10.67 -38.75
C GLY A 18 16.03 -9.51 -37.79
N VAL A 19 14.76 -9.09 -37.74
CA VAL A 19 14.36 -7.98 -36.85
C VAL A 19 14.31 -8.43 -35.40
N ARG A 20 13.51 -9.43 -35.10
CA ARG A 20 13.34 -9.98 -33.75
C ARG A 20 14.66 -10.52 -33.22
N GLU A 21 15.33 -11.32 -34.03
CA GLU A 21 16.58 -11.98 -33.64
C GLU A 21 17.68 -10.99 -33.27
N SER A 22 17.70 -9.82 -33.95
CA SER A 22 18.68 -8.77 -33.65
C SER A 22 18.44 -8.04 -32.34
N LEU A 23 17.26 -8.13 -31.73
CA LEU A 23 16.83 -7.38 -30.56
C LEU A 23 16.55 -8.26 -29.33
N GLU A 24 16.47 -9.59 -29.51
CA GLU A 24 16.11 -10.55 -28.45
C GLU A 24 17.01 -10.41 -27.23
N ASN A 25 18.32 -10.41 -27.44
CA ASN A 25 19.30 -10.32 -26.36
C ASN A 25 19.16 -8.99 -25.60
N GLN A 26 19.05 -7.85 -26.29
CA GLN A 26 18.92 -6.55 -25.66
C GLN A 26 17.63 -6.46 -24.82
N THR A 27 16.51 -6.94 -25.37
CA THR A 27 15.22 -6.94 -24.66
C THR A 27 15.26 -7.82 -23.42
N CYS A 28 15.84 -9.01 -23.50
CA CYS A 28 16.02 -9.90 -22.35
C CYS A 28 16.94 -9.29 -21.29
N GLU A 29 18.04 -8.67 -21.69
CA GLU A 29 18.96 -8.00 -20.74
C GLU A 29 18.29 -6.82 -20.04
N MET A 30 17.51 -6.00 -20.73
CA MET A 30 16.72 -4.94 -20.10
C MET A 30 15.78 -5.50 -19.02
N ALA A 31 15.11 -6.62 -19.28
CA ALA A 31 14.23 -7.26 -18.31
C ALA A 31 14.99 -7.76 -17.06
N LYS A 32 16.15 -8.40 -17.28
CA LYS A 32 17.02 -8.89 -16.18
C LYS A 32 17.57 -7.74 -15.34
N ILE A 33 18.06 -6.68 -15.97
CA ILE A 33 18.62 -5.52 -15.28
C ILE A 33 17.53 -4.80 -14.48
N ALA A 34 16.32 -4.64 -15.03
CA ALA A 34 15.20 -4.06 -14.30
C ALA A 34 14.80 -4.92 -13.09
N ALA A 35 14.71 -6.24 -13.23
CA ALA A 35 14.42 -7.15 -12.13
C ALA A 35 15.49 -7.08 -11.04
N LYS A 36 16.76 -7.10 -11.43
CA LYS A 36 17.91 -6.98 -10.52
C LYS A 36 17.89 -5.64 -9.77
N LEU A 37 17.68 -4.52 -10.49
CA LEU A 37 17.59 -3.19 -9.90
C LEU A 37 16.53 -3.14 -8.79
N ILE A 38 15.34 -3.68 -9.04
CA ILE A 38 14.24 -3.71 -8.08
C ILE A 38 14.62 -4.55 -6.86
N SER A 39 15.10 -5.77 -7.06
CA SER A 39 15.41 -6.71 -5.98
C SER A 39 16.59 -6.26 -5.11
N GLU A 40 17.58 -5.57 -5.66
CA GLU A 40 18.73 -5.07 -4.91
C GLU A 40 18.40 -3.83 -4.08
N ASN A 41 17.43 -3.01 -4.50
CA ASN A 41 17.14 -1.73 -3.87
C ASN A 41 15.85 -1.70 -3.03
N LEU A 42 14.97 -2.69 -3.18
CA LEU A 42 13.70 -2.73 -2.46
C LEU A 42 13.57 -4.01 -1.65
N LYS A 43 13.03 -3.87 -0.45
CA LYS A 43 12.81 -4.98 0.48
C LYS A 43 11.37 -4.97 1.01
N TYR A 44 10.86 -6.15 1.31
CA TYR A 44 9.64 -6.32 2.09
C TYR A 44 9.89 -5.96 3.57
N PRO A 45 8.84 -5.83 4.39
CA PRO A 45 8.98 -5.48 5.80
C PRO A 45 9.87 -6.42 6.63
N ASP A 46 9.98 -7.68 6.24
CA ASP A 46 10.85 -8.68 6.89
C ASP A 46 12.32 -8.62 6.43
N GLY A 47 12.66 -7.68 5.54
CA GLY A 47 14.00 -7.49 5.01
C GLY A 47 14.34 -8.34 3.79
N THR A 48 13.45 -9.25 3.34
CA THR A 48 13.69 -10.01 2.10
C THR A 48 13.59 -9.11 0.86
N PRO A 49 14.41 -9.34 -0.18
CA PRO A 49 14.34 -8.58 -1.42
C PRO A 49 12.97 -8.69 -2.11
N VAL A 50 12.51 -7.61 -2.73
CA VAL A 50 11.31 -7.64 -3.56
C VAL A 50 11.51 -8.61 -4.72
N GLN A 51 10.56 -9.51 -4.90
CA GLN A 51 10.60 -10.56 -5.90
C GLN A 51 10.08 -10.04 -7.25
N CYS A 52 10.85 -10.31 -8.30
CA CYS A 52 10.45 -10.06 -9.68
C CYS A 52 10.29 -11.38 -10.43
N VAL A 53 9.27 -11.46 -11.29
CA VAL A 53 9.03 -12.58 -12.20
C VAL A 53 9.23 -12.08 -13.63
N ILE A 54 10.23 -12.59 -14.32
CA ILE A 54 10.44 -12.26 -15.73
C ILE A 54 9.54 -13.15 -16.59
N GLY A 55 8.90 -12.58 -17.59
CA GLY A 55 8.08 -13.33 -18.55
C GLY A 55 8.83 -14.50 -19.17
N CYS A 56 8.18 -15.66 -19.26
CA CYS A 56 8.75 -16.91 -19.78
C CYS A 56 9.16 -16.82 -21.26
N THR A 57 8.76 -15.78 -21.96
CA THR A 57 9.12 -15.49 -23.34
C THR A 57 9.15 -13.99 -23.59
N THR A 58 9.85 -13.55 -24.62
CA THR A 58 9.66 -12.20 -25.18
C THR A 58 8.29 -12.12 -25.84
N ILE A 59 7.67 -10.94 -25.77
CA ILE A 59 6.30 -10.69 -26.19
C ILE A 59 6.32 -9.89 -27.50
N GLY A 60 6.18 -10.59 -28.62
CA GLY A 60 6.07 -9.99 -29.94
C GLY A 60 4.68 -10.06 -30.55
N GLY A 61 3.73 -10.73 -29.85
CA GLY A 61 2.35 -10.88 -30.29
C GLY A 61 1.42 -11.39 -29.20
N GLY A 62 0.11 -11.48 -29.50
CA GLY A 62 -0.95 -11.80 -28.55
C GLY A 62 -0.81 -13.17 -27.87
N ALA A 63 -0.36 -14.19 -28.58
CA ALA A 63 -0.17 -15.52 -28.02
C ALA A 63 0.92 -15.57 -26.94
N GLU A 64 2.00 -14.81 -27.13
CA GLU A 64 3.08 -14.70 -26.16
C GLU A 64 2.65 -13.83 -24.95
N ALA A 65 1.89 -12.78 -25.22
CA ALA A 65 1.29 -11.95 -24.16
C ALA A 65 0.37 -12.78 -23.26
N ALA A 66 -0.45 -13.67 -23.84
CA ALA A 66 -1.34 -14.56 -23.08
C ALA A 66 -0.56 -15.54 -22.21
N ARG A 67 0.49 -16.20 -22.73
CA ARG A 67 1.35 -17.10 -21.94
C ARG A 67 2.02 -16.42 -20.75
N VAL A 68 2.51 -15.21 -20.97
CA VAL A 68 3.12 -14.43 -19.86
C VAL A 68 2.05 -13.99 -18.85
N ALA A 69 0.84 -13.66 -19.28
CA ALA A 69 -0.27 -13.33 -18.37
C ALA A 69 -0.66 -14.53 -17.50
N GLU A 70 -0.77 -15.72 -18.07
CA GLU A 70 -1.03 -16.97 -17.33
C GLU A 70 0.08 -17.27 -16.30
N GLN A 71 1.34 -17.11 -16.69
CA GLN A 71 2.48 -17.24 -15.76
C GLN A 71 2.34 -16.27 -14.58
N PHE A 72 2.04 -15.02 -14.84
CA PHE A 72 1.96 -13.99 -13.80
C PHE A 72 0.79 -14.19 -12.85
N GLN A 73 -0.35 -14.68 -13.33
CA GLN A 73 -1.48 -15.05 -12.47
C GLN A 73 -1.09 -16.18 -11.49
N MET A 74 -0.42 -17.23 -11.97
CA MET A 74 0.04 -18.32 -11.11
C MET A 74 1.09 -17.87 -10.08
N GLU A 75 1.89 -16.86 -10.41
CA GLU A 75 2.99 -16.36 -9.58
C GLU A 75 2.57 -15.27 -8.57
N ASN A 76 1.29 -14.86 -8.55
CA ASN A 76 0.82 -13.73 -7.71
C ASN A 76 1.51 -12.40 -8.04
N VAL A 77 1.67 -12.11 -9.30
CA VAL A 77 2.13 -10.81 -9.78
C VAL A 77 1.01 -9.79 -9.59
N VAL A 78 1.31 -8.68 -8.93
CA VAL A 78 0.34 -7.60 -8.65
C VAL A 78 0.57 -6.36 -9.52
N ALA A 79 1.74 -6.26 -10.12
CA ALA A 79 2.11 -5.15 -10.97
C ALA A 79 3.03 -5.63 -12.10
N THR A 80 2.98 -4.95 -13.24
CA THR A 80 3.80 -5.28 -14.39
C THR A 80 4.63 -4.09 -14.85
N LEU A 81 5.88 -4.35 -15.19
CA LEU A 81 6.77 -3.45 -15.89
C LEU A 81 7.06 -4.02 -17.27
N SER A 82 6.46 -3.48 -18.31
CA SER A 82 6.84 -3.78 -19.69
C SER A 82 8.12 -3.05 -20.04
N VAL A 83 9.09 -3.77 -20.59
CA VAL A 83 10.38 -3.20 -21.06
C VAL A 83 10.55 -3.47 -22.54
N THR A 84 10.97 -2.46 -23.30
CA THR A 84 11.18 -2.63 -24.73
C THR A 84 12.35 -1.83 -25.25
N ALA A 85 13.20 -2.47 -26.04
CA ALA A 85 14.33 -1.85 -26.74
C ALA A 85 13.91 -1.19 -28.05
N CYS A 86 12.72 -1.52 -28.57
CA CYS A 86 12.36 -1.17 -29.94
C CYS A 86 10.86 -0.88 -30.08
N TRP A 87 10.48 -0.42 -31.27
CA TRP A 87 9.10 -0.41 -31.71
C TRP A 87 8.51 -1.82 -31.73
N CYS A 88 7.25 -1.97 -31.36
CA CYS A 88 6.47 -3.19 -31.47
C CYS A 88 4.97 -2.86 -31.58
N TYR A 89 4.16 -3.90 -31.83
CA TYR A 89 2.71 -3.74 -31.97
C TYR A 89 2.04 -3.56 -30.60
N GLY A 90 1.57 -2.33 -30.31
CA GLY A 90 1.08 -1.96 -28.99
C GLY A 90 -0.15 -2.71 -28.54
N THR A 91 -1.11 -2.95 -29.43
CA THR A 91 -2.40 -3.57 -29.09
C THR A 91 -2.28 -5.03 -28.69
N GLU A 92 -1.35 -5.76 -29.27
CA GLU A 92 -1.19 -7.21 -29.09
C GLU A 92 -0.29 -7.56 -27.89
N THR A 93 0.53 -6.62 -27.44
CA THR A 93 1.63 -6.89 -26.51
C THR A 93 1.45 -6.28 -25.14
N PHE A 94 0.56 -5.30 -24.96
CA PHE A 94 0.40 -4.65 -23.65
C PHE A 94 -0.36 -5.52 -22.63
N ASP A 95 -0.18 -5.21 -21.37
CA ASP A 95 -0.88 -5.87 -20.29
C ASP A 95 -2.34 -5.40 -20.22
N MET A 96 -3.27 -6.32 -20.48
CA MET A 96 -4.71 -6.07 -20.49
C MET A 96 -5.41 -6.36 -19.16
N ASP A 97 -4.74 -6.94 -18.17
CA ASP A 97 -5.35 -7.24 -16.88
C ASP A 97 -5.75 -5.93 -16.17
N PRO A 98 -7.04 -5.69 -15.90
CA PRO A 98 -7.49 -4.46 -15.25
C PRO A 98 -7.02 -4.33 -13.79
N ASN A 99 -6.62 -5.42 -13.17
CA ASN A 99 -6.27 -5.47 -11.75
C ASN A 99 -4.77 -5.28 -11.48
N THR A 100 -3.91 -5.37 -12.49
CA THR A 100 -2.48 -5.13 -12.33
C THR A 100 -2.14 -3.65 -12.44
N ILE A 101 -1.20 -3.19 -11.63
CA ILE A 101 -0.60 -1.86 -11.75
C ILE A 101 0.47 -1.92 -12.85
N LYS A 102 0.46 -0.98 -13.77
CA LYS A 102 1.25 -1.05 -15.00
C LYS A 102 2.24 0.08 -15.14
N ALA A 103 3.46 -0.25 -15.57
CA ALA A 103 4.41 0.70 -16.11
C ALA A 103 5.00 0.17 -17.42
N VAL A 104 5.46 1.09 -18.24
CA VAL A 104 6.15 0.77 -19.49
C VAL A 104 7.45 1.56 -19.54
N TRP A 105 8.57 0.84 -19.66
CA TRP A 105 9.88 1.43 -19.92
C TRP A 105 10.24 1.25 -21.38
N GLY A 106 10.20 2.35 -22.12
CA GLY A 106 10.67 2.44 -23.50
C GLY A 106 12.11 2.95 -23.55
N PHE A 107 13.02 2.15 -24.13
CA PHE A 107 14.40 2.56 -24.36
C PHE A 107 14.47 3.78 -25.30
N ASN A 108 15.11 4.86 -24.86
CA ASN A 108 15.29 6.06 -25.67
C ASN A 108 16.59 5.96 -26.47
N GLY A 109 16.62 5.06 -27.46
CA GLY A 109 17.80 4.75 -28.26
C GLY A 109 17.86 5.48 -29.59
N THR A 110 19.05 5.57 -30.16
CA THR A 110 19.32 6.20 -31.49
C THR A 110 18.69 5.44 -32.64
N GLU A 111 18.54 4.10 -32.50
CA GLU A 111 17.95 3.21 -33.53
C GLU A 111 16.76 2.46 -32.93
N ARG A 112 15.66 2.34 -33.70
CA ARG A 112 14.46 1.56 -33.33
C ARG A 112 13.99 1.85 -31.89
N PRO A 113 13.76 3.11 -31.50
CA PRO A 113 13.59 3.50 -30.10
C PRO A 113 12.32 2.89 -29.50
N GLY A 114 12.45 2.26 -28.35
CA GLY A 114 11.34 1.78 -27.55
C GLY A 114 10.42 2.90 -27.04
N ALA A 115 10.94 4.13 -26.97
CA ALA A 115 10.17 5.33 -26.64
C ALA A 115 9.00 5.57 -27.61
N VAL A 116 9.10 5.14 -28.87
CA VAL A 116 8.01 5.25 -29.86
C VAL A 116 6.90 4.24 -29.53
N TYR A 117 7.25 3.02 -29.15
CA TYR A 117 6.28 2.06 -28.62
C TYR A 117 5.61 2.59 -27.35
N LEU A 118 6.38 3.14 -26.44
CA LEU A 118 5.87 3.72 -25.20
C LEU A 118 4.75 4.73 -25.49
N ALA A 119 4.96 5.66 -26.42
CA ALA A 119 3.94 6.64 -26.79
C ALA A 119 2.64 5.99 -27.30
N ALA A 120 2.77 4.99 -28.19
CA ALA A 120 1.63 4.27 -28.76
C ALA A 120 0.88 3.43 -27.70
N VAL A 121 1.60 2.71 -26.86
CA VAL A 121 0.99 1.82 -25.86
C VAL A 121 0.35 2.61 -24.71
N MET A 122 0.89 3.76 -24.35
CA MET A 122 0.26 4.64 -23.35
C MET A 122 -1.07 5.17 -23.85
N ALA A 123 -1.16 5.55 -25.13
CA ALA A 123 -2.45 5.92 -25.74
C ALA A 123 -3.44 4.74 -25.76
N ALA A 124 -2.97 3.53 -26.07
CA ALA A 124 -3.80 2.33 -26.06
C ALA A 124 -4.34 1.99 -24.66
N HIS A 125 -3.54 2.15 -23.61
CA HIS A 125 -3.97 1.99 -22.22
C HIS A 125 -5.03 3.05 -21.86
N ALA A 126 -4.79 4.31 -22.17
CA ALA A 126 -5.71 5.41 -21.89
C ALA A 126 -7.08 5.20 -22.56
N GLN A 127 -7.13 4.77 -23.83
CA GLN A 127 -8.36 4.47 -24.54
C GLN A 127 -9.19 3.36 -23.90
N ARG A 128 -8.57 2.46 -23.15
CA ARG A 128 -9.24 1.33 -22.48
C ARG A 128 -9.51 1.59 -20.99
N GLY A 129 -9.19 2.78 -20.50
CA GLY A 129 -9.32 3.10 -19.08
C GLY A 129 -8.40 2.27 -18.17
N LEU A 130 -7.27 1.80 -18.70
CA LEU A 130 -6.25 1.05 -17.97
C LEU A 130 -5.08 1.97 -17.65
N PRO A 131 -4.99 2.53 -16.43
CA PRO A 131 -3.91 3.42 -16.06
C PRO A 131 -2.54 2.74 -16.18
N ALA A 132 -1.57 3.44 -16.77
CA ALA A 132 -0.19 2.97 -16.85
C ALA A 132 0.79 4.14 -16.65
N PHE A 133 1.99 3.85 -16.14
CA PHE A 133 3.04 4.84 -15.92
C PHE A 133 4.10 4.75 -17.02
N SER A 134 4.43 5.90 -17.59
CA SER A 134 5.48 5.99 -18.61
C SER A 134 6.86 6.16 -17.99
N ILE A 135 7.84 5.40 -18.49
CA ILE A 135 9.24 5.48 -18.08
C ILE A 135 10.10 5.54 -19.33
N TYR A 136 10.92 6.57 -19.46
CA TYR A 136 11.94 6.72 -20.49
C TYR A 136 13.04 7.67 -20.02
N GLY A 137 14.24 7.57 -20.61
CA GLY A 137 15.37 8.42 -20.31
C GLY A 137 15.22 9.80 -20.96
N HIS A 138 15.69 10.85 -20.27
CA HIS A 138 15.73 12.19 -20.82
C HIS A 138 16.67 12.27 -22.04
N ASP A 139 17.86 11.67 -21.91
CA ASP A 139 18.86 11.70 -22.96
C ASP A 139 18.74 10.49 -23.89
N VAL A 140 19.13 10.69 -25.15
CA VAL A 140 19.19 9.63 -26.16
C VAL A 140 20.40 8.77 -25.91
N GLN A 141 20.23 7.46 -25.79
CA GLN A 141 21.29 6.48 -25.60
C GLN A 141 21.73 5.89 -26.96
N ASP A 142 22.98 5.44 -27.05
CA ASP A 142 23.41 4.61 -28.18
C ASP A 142 22.58 3.30 -28.22
N ALA A 143 22.26 2.83 -29.42
CA ALA A 143 21.42 1.65 -29.62
C ALA A 143 21.92 0.39 -28.89
N LYS A 144 23.21 0.30 -28.60
CA LYS A 144 23.82 -0.85 -27.92
C LYS A 144 24.05 -0.62 -26.42
N ASP A 145 23.75 0.57 -25.92
CA ASP A 145 23.87 0.88 -24.50
C ASP A 145 22.76 0.19 -23.71
N THR A 146 23.13 -0.71 -22.81
CA THR A 146 22.20 -1.44 -21.93
C THR A 146 22.17 -0.87 -20.52
N THR A 147 22.85 0.22 -20.24
CA THR A 147 22.85 0.87 -18.93
C THR A 147 21.50 1.54 -18.65
N ILE A 148 21.13 1.62 -17.37
CA ILE A 148 19.94 2.37 -16.95
C ILE A 148 20.36 3.78 -16.57
N PRO A 149 19.88 4.82 -17.27
CA PRO A 149 20.11 6.21 -16.86
C PRO A 149 19.54 6.49 -15.46
N ALA A 150 20.16 7.42 -14.75
CA ALA A 150 19.78 7.72 -13.36
C ALA A 150 18.31 8.13 -13.18
N ASP A 151 17.76 8.89 -14.14
CA ASP A 151 16.36 9.30 -14.13
C ASP A 151 15.40 8.13 -14.41
N VAL A 152 15.79 7.16 -15.25
CA VAL A 152 15.04 5.93 -15.50
C VAL A 152 15.08 5.03 -14.27
N LEU A 153 16.24 4.88 -13.66
CA LEU A 153 16.44 4.12 -12.43
C LEU A 153 15.49 4.63 -11.32
N GLU A 154 15.47 5.94 -11.09
CA GLU A 154 14.58 6.55 -10.10
C GLU A 154 13.10 6.27 -10.41
N LYS A 155 12.67 6.41 -11.67
CA LYS A 155 11.29 6.17 -12.09
C LYS A 155 10.89 4.70 -11.90
N ILE A 156 11.77 3.74 -12.24
CA ILE A 156 11.52 2.31 -12.01
C ILE A 156 11.36 2.02 -10.51
N LEU A 157 12.25 2.51 -9.67
CA LEU A 157 12.18 2.29 -8.22
C LEU A 157 10.97 2.97 -7.59
N ARG A 158 10.59 4.16 -8.05
CA ARG A 158 9.37 4.85 -7.59
C ARG A 158 8.12 4.04 -7.93
N PHE A 159 8.01 3.58 -9.18
CA PHE A 159 6.94 2.70 -9.61
C PHE A 159 6.88 1.43 -8.75
N ALA A 160 8.01 0.74 -8.60
CA ALA A 160 8.08 -0.54 -7.88
C ALA A 160 7.69 -0.40 -6.40
N ARG A 161 8.09 0.67 -5.71
CA ARG A 161 7.66 0.97 -4.33
C ARG A 161 6.15 1.12 -4.23
N GLY A 162 5.56 1.94 -5.10
CA GLY A 162 4.11 2.14 -5.14
C GLY A 162 3.36 0.84 -5.44
N ALA A 163 3.84 0.08 -6.40
CA ALA A 163 3.26 -1.20 -6.79
C ALA A 163 3.25 -2.23 -5.66
N VAL A 164 4.38 -2.37 -4.96
CA VAL A 164 4.48 -3.27 -3.79
C VAL A 164 3.55 -2.80 -2.66
N ALA A 165 3.50 -1.50 -2.40
CA ALA A 165 2.63 -0.95 -1.36
C ALA A 165 1.15 -1.24 -1.65
N VAL A 166 0.68 -1.00 -2.88
CA VAL A 166 -0.71 -1.32 -3.27
C VAL A 166 -0.95 -2.83 -3.24
N GLY A 167 0.01 -3.65 -3.68
CA GLY A 167 -0.07 -5.10 -3.59
C GLY A 167 -0.23 -5.62 -2.15
N TRP A 168 0.39 -4.95 -1.18
CA TRP A 168 0.20 -5.22 0.24
C TRP A 168 -1.17 -4.79 0.77
N MET A 169 -1.72 -3.72 0.24
CA MET A 169 -3.02 -3.18 0.64
C MET A 169 -4.19 -3.98 0.06
N THR A 170 -4.01 -4.61 -1.08
CA THR A 170 -5.07 -5.36 -1.77
C THR A 170 -5.70 -6.43 -0.85
N ASN A 171 -7.03 -6.46 -0.78
CA ASN A 171 -7.84 -7.32 0.10
C ASN A 171 -7.68 -7.06 1.61
N LYS A 172 -7.04 -5.97 1.99
CA LYS A 172 -7.01 -5.48 3.36
C LYS A 172 -8.22 -4.62 3.66
N ALA A 173 -8.35 -4.21 4.92
CA ALA A 173 -9.37 -3.26 5.34
C ALA A 173 -8.74 -1.93 5.79
N TYR A 174 -9.51 -0.88 5.68
CA TYR A 174 -9.39 0.35 6.45
C TYR A 174 -10.57 0.41 7.41
N VAL A 175 -10.31 0.47 8.71
CA VAL A 175 -11.37 0.45 9.73
C VAL A 175 -11.61 1.85 10.26
N ASN A 176 -12.79 2.37 10.01
CA ASN A 176 -13.32 3.57 10.65
C ASN A 176 -13.94 3.17 11.99
N ILE A 177 -13.48 3.77 13.09
CA ILE A 177 -14.08 3.61 14.40
C ILE A 177 -14.92 4.84 14.69
N GLY A 178 -16.24 4.64 14.80
CA GLY A 178 -17.21 5.71 14.92
C GLY A 178 -17.91 6.05 13.61
N ALA A 179 -18.45 7.27 13.54
CA ALA A 179 -19.21 7.78 12.41
C ALA A 179 -18.66 9.13 11.94
N VAL A 180 -19.42 9.81 11.08
CA VAL A 180 -19.06 11.13 10.56
C VAL A 180 -18.97 12.16 11.69
N ALA A 181 -17.81 12.77 11.86
CA ALA A 181 -17.58 13.81 12.87
C ALA A 181 -18.36 15.08 12.54
N MET A 182 -19.37 15.40 13.36
CA MET A 182 -20.11 16.67 13.35
C MET A 182 -20.59 17.15 11.95
N GLY A 183 -20.84 16.25 11.01
CA GLY A 183 -21.27 16.58 9.66
C GLY A 183 -20.20 17.23 8.77
N ILE A 184 -18.93 17.10 9.11
CA ILE A 184 -17.83 17.63 8.29
C ILE A 184 -17.74 16.81 7.00
N ALA A 185 -18.01 17.44 5.85
CA ALA A 185 -18.04 16.78 4.55
C ALA A 185 -16.74 16.04 4.20
N GLY A 186 -15.58 16.56 4.57
CA GLY A 186 -14.27 15.94 4.33
C GLY A 186 -13.98 14.71 5.19
N SER A 187 -14.83 14.37 6.15
CA SER A 187 -14.68 13.18 6.99
C SER A 187 -15.36 11.92 6.41
N PHE A 188 -16.03 12.05 5.29
CA PHE A 188 -16.60 10.89 4.59
C PHE A 188 -15.51 10.11 3.88
N CYS A 189 -15.44 8.82 4.17
CA CYS A 189 -14.64 7.89 3.40
C CYS A 189 -15.53 7.27 2.32
N ASP A 190 -15.19 7.50 1.05
CA ASP A 190 -15.87 6.83 -0.05
C ASP A 190 -15.30 5.41 -0.21
N PRO A 191 -16.08 4.35 0.11
CA PRO A 191 -15.62 2.98 0.00
C PRO A 191 -15.28 2.59 -1.43
N ASP A 192 -15.96 3.14 -2.43
CA ASP A 192 -15.73 2.83 -3.84
C ASP A 192 -14.36 3.34 -4.30
N VAL A 193 -13.93 4.50 -3.82
CA VAL A 193 -12.58 5.03 -4.09
C VAL A 193 -11.51 4.13 -3.48
N LEU A 194 -11.67 3.71 -2.24
CA LEU A 194 -10.71 2.81 -1.58
C LEU A 194 -10.63 1.46 -2.30
N GLN A 195 -11.77 0.89 -2.66
CA GLN A 195 -11.81 -0.38 -3.38
C GLN A 195 -11.20 -0.27 -4.78
N LYS A 196 -11.60 0.76 -5.54
CA LYS A 196 -11.19 0.94 -6.94
C LYS A 196 -9.69 1.22 -7.09
N TYR A 197 -9.14 2.08 -6.25
CA TYR A 197 -7.76 2.56 -6.42
C TYR A 197 -6.72 1.80 -5.57
N PHE A 198 -7.14 1.21 -4.46
CA PHE A 198 -6.23 0.54 -3.52
C PHE A 198 -6.58 -0.93 -3.27
N GLY A 199 -7.72 -1.40 -3.74
CA GLY A 199 -8.21 -2.75 -3.46
C GLY A 199 -8.52 -2.98 -1.98
N ILE A 200 -8.81 -1.91 -1.22
CA ILE A 200 -9.06 -1.92 0.22
C ILE A 200 -10.57 -1.86 0.47
N ARG A 201 -11.04 -2.64 1.43
CA ARG A 201 -12.41 -2.53 1.96
C ARG A 201 -12.46 -1.44 3.02
N ALA A 202 -13.45 -0.54 2.94
CA ALA A 202 -13.78 0.34 4.05
C ALA A 202 -14.76 -0.38 4.98
N GLU A 203 -14.42 -0.49 6.25
CA GLU A 203 -15.24 -1.12 7.27
C GLU A 203 -15.49 -0.14 8.42
N TRP A 204 -16.63 -0.24 9.07
CA TRP A 204 -17.02 0.61 10.20
C TRP A 204 -17.24 -0.21 11.44
N VAL A 205 -16.66 0.22 12.55
CA VAL A 205 -16.86 -0.34 13.88
C VAL A 205 -17.42 0.76 14.76
N ASP A 206 -18.52 0.48 15.45
CA ASP A 206 -19.09 1.42 16.40
C ASP A 206 -18.17 1.61 17.60
N GLU A 207 -18.05 2.83 18.10
CA GLU A 207 -17.23 3.16 19.27
C GLU A 207 -17.69 2.41 20.53
N VAL A 208 -18.97 2.08 20.60
CA VAL A 208 -19.54 1.28 21.71
C VAL A 208 -18.89 -0.09 21.82
N GLU A 209 -18.41 -0.66 20.72
CA GLU A 209 -17.70 -1.94 20.75
C GLU A 209 -16.42 -1.89 21.60
N ILE A 210 -15.68 -0.79 21.53
CA ILE A 210 -14.50 -0.62 22.39
C ILE A 210 -14.90 -0.54 23.86
N LEU A 211 -15.95 0.24 24.18
CA LEU A 211 -16.44 0.38 25.54
C LEU A 211 -16.97 -0.95 26.06
N ARG A 212 -17.68 -1.72 25.23
CA ARG A 212 -18.16 -3.08 25.55
C ARG A 212 -16.99 -3.99 25.90
N ARG A 213 -15.95 -4.04 25.07
CA ARG A 213 -14.77 -4.88 25.31
C ARG A 213 -14.05 -4.47 26.59
N ILE A 214 -13.91 -3.17 26.86
CA ILE A 214 -13.34 -2.70 28.14
C ILE A 214 -14.17 -3.14 29.33
N ALA A 215 -15.50 -2.96 29.28
CA ALA A 215 -16.41 -3.28 30.37
C ALA A 215 -16.47 -4.77 30.71
N ILE A 216 -16.40 -5.62 29.69
CA ILE A 216 -16.49 -7.10 29.85
C ILE A 216 -15.10 -7.71 30.08
N GLY A 217 -14.02 -7.02 29.73
CA GLY A 217 -12.64 -7.50 29.87
C GLY A 217 -12.17 -8.33 28.66
N ILE A 218 -12.62 -7.99 27.45
CA ILE A 218 -12.21 -8.65 26.19
C ILE A 218 -10.91 -8.05 25.70
N TYR A 219 -9.81 -8.43 26.28
CA TYR A 219 -8.41 -8.13 25.91
C TYR A 219 -7.52 -9.17 26.61
N ASP A 220 -6.28 -9.34 26.13
CA ASP A 220 -5.29 -10.18 26.80
C ASP A 220 -4.84 -9.54 28.13
N PRO A 221 -5.17 -10.13 29.30
CA PRO A 221 -4.84 -9.55 30.59
C PRO A 221 -3.31 -9.52 30.86
N GLU A 222 -2.56 -10.51 30.38
CA GLU A 222 -1.11 -10.55 30.58
C GLU A 222 -0.40 -9.47 29.76
N GLU A 223 -0.85 -9.28 28.53
CA GLU A 223 -0.33 -8.23 27.66
C GLU A 223 -0.72 -6.84 28.19
N TYR A 224 -1.93 -6.69 28.72
CA TYR A 224 -2.36 -5.44 29.35
C TYR A 224 -1.44 -5.04 30.51
N GLU A 225 -1.12 -5.94 31.41
CA GLU A 225 -0.24 -5.64 32.55
C GLU A 225 1.17 -5.22 32.07
N LYS A 226 1.73 -5.93 31.09
CA LYS A 226 3.04 -5.59 30.49
C LYS A 226 3.01 -4.20 29.82
N ALA A 227 1.96 -3.94 29.05
CA ALA A 227 1.79 -2.67 28.35
C ALA A 227 1.62 -1.50 29.34
N LEU A 228 0.81 -1.67 30.37
CA LEU A 228 0.60 -0.64 31.40
C LEU A 228 1.89 -0.32 32.17
N GLN A 229 2.65 -1.33 32.56
CA GLN A 229 3.95 -1.14 33.21
C GLN A 229 4.93 -0.38 32.30
N TRP A 230 4.99 -0.78 31.03
CA TRP A 230 5.86 -0.12 30.05
C TRP A 230 5.47 1.36 29.84
N VAL A 231 4.17 1.65 29.68
CA VAL A 231 3.67 3.01 29.50
C VAL A 231 3.99 3.88 30.72
N LYS A 232 3.73 3.39 31.94
CA LYS A 232 4.04 4.13 33.19
C LYS A 232 5.55 4.42 33.35
N ALA A 233 6.40 3.55 32.83
CA ALA A 233 7.86 3.72 32.90
C ALA A 233 8.44 4.63 31.80
N ASN A 234 7.82 4.66 30.61
CA ASN A 234 8.43 5.27 29.42
C ASN A 234 7.66 6.45 28.85
N CYS A 235 6.38 6.60 29.17
CA CYS A 235 5.54 7.69 28.68
C CYS A 235 5.38 8.76 29.76
N ARG A 236 5.33 10.01 29.33
CA ARG A 236 4.99 11.14 30.19
C ARG A 236 3.53 11.50 30.01
N GLU A 237 2.88 11.91 31.08
CA GLU A 237 1.56 12.51 30.98
C GLU A 237 1.62 13.77 30.11
N GLY A 238 0.68 13.88 29.17
CA GLY A 238 0.56 15.08 28.36
C GLY A 238 0.08 16.26 29.20
N PHE A 239 0.43 17.46 28.79
CA PHE A 239 -0.06 18.66 29.39
C PHE A 239 -1.42 19.04 28.80
N ASP A 240 -2.46 19.05 29.62
CA ASP A 240 -3.76 19.59 29.21
C ASP A 240 -3.67 21.13 29.16
N LYS A 241 -3.65 21.68 27.95
CA LYS A 241 -3.65 23.13 27.71
C LYS A 241 -4.87 23.84 28.27
N ASN A 242 -5.89 23.11 28.68
CA ASN A 242 -7.09 23.63 29.32
C ASN A 242 -7.04 23.56 30.86
N LEU A 243 -6.05 22.88 31.44
CA LEU A 243 -5.81 22.88 32.86
C LEU A 243 -5.55 24.32 33.33
N GLY A 244 -6.29 24.79 34.34
CA GLY A 244 -6.18 26.15 34.87
C GLY A 244 -7.05 27.19 34.17
N LYS A 245 -7.87 26.82 33.18
CA LYS A 245 -8.96 27.70 32.72
C LYS A 245 -10.20 27.43 33.58
N ASP A 246 -10.92 28.48 33.91
CA ASP A 246 -12.26 28.40 34.55
C ASP A 246 -13.24 27.78 33.53
N LEU A 247 -13.18 26.47 33.36
CA LEU A 247 -14.12 25.74 32.52
C LEU A 247 -15.45 25.61 33.26
N PRO A 248 -16.58 25.77 32.57
CA PRO A 248 -17.89 25.55 33.19
C PRO A 248 -17.93 24.15 33.85
N GLU A 249 -18.50 24.09 35.03
CA GLU A 249 -18.61 22.82 35.83
C GLU A 249 -19.23 21.67 35.03
N VAL A 250 -20.10 22.00 34.08
CA VAL A 250 -20.73 21.02 33.18
C VAL A 250 -19.70 20.29 32.27
N ILE A 251 -18.62 20.99 31.85
CA ILE A 251 -17.57 20.39 31.03
C ILE A 251 -16.66 19.50 31.88
N THR A 252 -16.38 19.92 33.11
CA THR A 252 -15.58 19.10 34.05
C THR A 252 -16.33 17.82 34.48
N LYS A 253 -17.66 17.92 34.60
CA LYS A 253 -18.52 16.76 34.94
C LYS A 253 -18.80 15.84 33.77
N SER A 254 -18.51 16.20 32.54
CA SER A 254 -18.71 15.36 31.35
C SER A 254 -17.65 14.27 31.17
N LYS A 255 -16.54 14.34 31.88
CA LYS A 255 -15.52 13.27 31.86
C LYS A 255 -16.07 11.99 32.49
N ILE A 256 -16.14 10.94 31.68
CA ILE A 256 -16.66 9.62 32.07
C ILE A 256 -15.58 8.85 32.85
N ILE A 257 -14.30 9.10 32.57
CA ILE A 257 -13.18 8.38 33.17
C ILE A 257 -12.43 9.33 34.09
N PRO A 258 -12.21 8.93 35.36
CA PRO A 258 -11.37 9.69 36.27
C PRO A 258 -9.94 9.79 35.77
N ALA A 259 -9.31 10.96 35.93
CA ALA A 259 -7.95 11.23 35.43
C ALA A 259 -6.90 10.21 35.93
N GLU A 260 -7.03 9.75 37.17
CA GLU A 260 -6.17 8.72 37.76
C GLU A 260 -6.24 7.35 37.05
N LYS A 261 -7.28 7.10 36.24
CA LYS A 261 -7.48 5.89 35.45
C LYS A 261 -7.23 6.06 33.96
N ASP A 262 -6.82 7.24 33.52
CA ASP A 262 -6.62 7.53 32.10
C ASP A 262 -5.64 6.54 31.44
N TRP A 263 -4.51 6.26 32.07
CA TRP A 263 -3.53 5.28 31.53
C TRP A 263 -4.10 3.87 31.41
N GLU A 264 -4.85 3.42 32.38
CA GLU A 264 -5.49 2.08 32.34
C GLU A 264 -6.47 1.98 31.19
N PHE A 265 -7.27 3.01 31.00
CA PHE A 265 -8.25 3.08 29.93
C PHE A 265 -7.58 3.13 28.57
N ILE A 266 -6.58 3.98 28.39
CA ILE A 266 -5.87 4.17 27.12
C ILE A 266 -5.16 2.89 26.69
N VAL A 267 -4.50 2.20 27.61
CA VAL A 267 -3.81 0.95 27.30
C VAL A 267 -4.80 -0.12 26.87
N LYS A 268 -5.92 -0.28 27.60
CA LYS A 268 -7.00 -1.22 27.19
C LYS A 268 -7.54 -0.89 25.82
N MET A 269 -7.87 0.38 25.60
CA MET A 269 -8.38 0.84 24.30
C MET A 269 -7.38 0.58 23.18
N THR A 270 -6.10 0.84 23.38
CA THR A 270 -5.06 0.64 22.37
C THR A 270 -4.92 -0.83 21.99
N LEU A 271 -4.92 -1.74 22.97
CA LEU A 271 -4.87 -3.17 22.73
C LEU A 271 -6.13 -3.65 22.00
N ILE A 272 -7.30 -3.21 22.43
CA ILE A 272 -8.58 -3.56 21.81
C ILE A 272 -8.64 -3.09 20.35
N ILE A 273 -8.18 -1.85 20.06
CA ILE A 273 -8.13 -1.34 18.70
C ILE A 273 -7.18 -2.17 17.84
N ARG A 274 -6.00 -2.50 18.35
CA ARG A 274 -5.06 -3.39 17.66
C ARG A 274 -5.72 -4.73 17.35
N ASP A 275 -6.41 -5.32 18.30
CA ASP A 275 -7.08 -6.61 18.13
C ASP A 275 -8.26 -6.53 17.15
N ILE A 276 -9.01 -5.43 17.15
CA ILE A 276 -10.01 -5.14 16.11
C ILE A 276 -9.35 -5.07 14.72
N LEU A 277 -8.21 -4.41 14.59
CA LEU A 277 -7.53 -4.26 13.29
C LEU A 277 -6.93 -5.59 12.79
N PHE A 278 -6.20 -6.29 13.63
CA PHE A 278 -5.34 -7.41 13.21
C PHE A 278 -5.81 -8.78 13.66
N GLY A 279 -6.70 -8.85 14.65
CA GLY A 279 -7.03 -10.06 15.38
C GLY A 279 -6.00 -10.40 16.46
N ASN A 280 -6.37 -11.32 17.35
CA ASN A 280 -5.54 -11.80 18.44
C ASN A 280 -5.91 -13.23 18.79
N SER A 281 -5.05 -14.21 18.47
CA SER A 281 -5.30 -15.63 18.76
C SER A 281 -5.43 -15.94 20.26
N ARG A 282 -4.87 -15.09 21.12
CA ARG A 282 -5.02 -15.26 22.57
C ARG A 282 -6.45 -15.04 23.04
N LEU A 283 -7.20 -14.18 22.37
CA LEU A 283 -8.64 -14.01 22.64
C LEU A 283 -9.44 -15.28 22.32
N ASP A 284 -9.07 -15.99 21.26
CA ASP A 284 -9.66 -17.28 20.91
C ASP A 284 -9.47 -18.32 22.03
N GLU A 285 -8.26 -18.42 22.57
CA GLU A 285 -7.94 -19.27 23.71
C GLU A 285 -8.72 -18.88 24.99
N LEU A 286 -9.07 -17.62 25.14
CA LEU A 286 -9.88 -17.09 26.25
C LEU A 286 -11.38 -17.26 26.02
N GLY A 287 -11.81 -17.84 24.89
CA GLY A 287 -13.20 -18.10 24.55
C GLY A 287 -13.91 -16.97 23.78
N TRP A 288 -13.17 -15.94 23.32
CA TRP A 288 -13.68 -14.82 22.55
C TRP A 288 -13.43 -15.04 21.05
N HIS A 289 -14.10 -16.02 20.45
CA HIS A 289 -13.84 -16.51 19.11
C HIS A 289 -14.11 -15.46 18.01
N GLU A 290 -15.17 -14.68 18.13
CA GLU A 290 -15.49 -13.62 17.16
C GLU A 290 -14.50 -12.46 17.28
N GLU A 291 -14.24 -12.02 18.50
CA GLU A 291 -13.35 -10.89 18.77
C GLU A 291 -11.88 -11.17 18.46
N ALA A 292 -11.51 -12.45 18.39
CA ALA A 292 -10.17 -12.88 18.02
C ALA A 292 -9.84 -12.69 16.54
N LEU A 293 -10.85 -12.64 15.65
CA LEU A 293 -10.64 -12.67 14.20
C LEU A 293 -10.03 -11.38 13.64
N GLY A 294 -10.44 -10.22 14.13
CA GLY A 294 -10.05 -8.91 13.58
C GLY A 294 -10.53 -8.67 12.13
N HIS A 295 -10.16 -7.55 11.58
CA HIS A 295 -10.60 -7.08 10.25
C HIS A 295 -9.53 -7.20 9.15
N ASN A 296 -8.35 -7.79 9.44
CA ASN A 296 -7.22 -7.82 8.50
C ASN A 296 -6.90 -6.42 7.94
N ALA A 297 -6.90 -5.41 8.79
CA ALA A 297 -6.74 -4.02 8.40
C ALA A 297 -5.27 -3.62 8.18
N VAL A 298 -5.03 -2.66 7.30
CA VAL A 298 -3.71 -1.99 7.15
C VAL A 298 -3.66 -0.67 7.91
N ALA A 299 -4.82 -0.09 8.17
CA ALA A 299 -4.96 1.16 8.90
C ALA A 299 -6.35 1.26 9.50
N GLY A 300 -6.50 2.11 10.48
CA GLY A 300 -7.77 2.47 11.07
C GLY A 300 -7.64 3.76 11.85
N GLY A 301 -8.76 4.36 12.17
CA GLY A 301 -8.77 5.59 12.94
C GLY A 301 -10.15 5.94 13.46
N PHE A 302 -10.14 6.81 14.45
CA PHE A 302 -11.37 7.32 15.03
C PHE A 302 -11.96 8.43 14.18
N GLN A 303 -13.27 8.37 14.00
CA GLN A 303 -14.07 9.48 13.50
C GLN A 303 -14.96 9.98 14.62
N GLY A 304 -14.77 11.20 15.04
CA GLY A 304 -15.50 11.78 16.16
C GLY A 304 -14.55 12.55 17.07
N GLN A 305 -14.76 13.83 17.18
CA GLN A 305 -13.84 14.68 17.93
C GLN A 305 -14.24 14.76 19.41
N ARG A 306 -15.54 14.78 19.70
CA ARG A 306 -16.02 15.13 21.04
C ARG A 306 -15.95 13.97 22.04
N GLN A 307 -16.26 12.76 21.58
CA GLN A 307 -16.24 11.57 22.47
C GLN A 307 -14.85 11.31 23.02
N TRP A 308 -13.81 11.54 22.24
CA TRP A 308 -12.42 11.30 22.64
C TRP A 308 -11.91 12.38 23.58
N THR A 309 -12.34 13.64 23.41
CA THR A 309 -12.03 14.72 24.33
C THR A 309 -12.65 14.45 25.70
N ASP A 310 -13.89 14.00 25.72
CA ASP A 310 -14.63 13.71 26.95
C ASP A 310 -14.14 12.43 27.65
N LEU A 311 -13.49 11.51 26.90
CA LEU A 311 -12.83 10.32 27.41
C LEU A 311 -11.34 10.51 27.74
N SER A 312 -10.83 11.73 27.77
CA SER A 312 -9.41 12.07 28.08
C SER A 312 -8.35 11.63 27.07
N LEU A 313 -8.71 11.17 25.87
CA LEU A 313 -7.78 10.53 24.94
C LEU A 313 -6.96 11.51 24.10
N ILE A 314 -7.40 12.75 23.90
CA ILE A 314 -6.71 13.73 23.04
C ILE A 314 -5.35 14.15 23.63
N HIS A 315 -5.18 14.10 24.92
CA HIS A 315 -3.97 14.59 25.56
C HIS A 315 -2.81 13.59 25.57
N ILE A 316 -3.08 12.33 25.27
CA ILE A 316 -2.10 11.24 25.40
C ILE A 316 -1.83 10.54 24.05
N SER A 317 -2.80 10.54 23.13
CA SER A 317 -2.72 9.81 21.86
C SER A 317 -2.35 10.66 20.65
N GLU A 318 -2.22 11.99 20.77
CA GLU A 318 -1.64 12.77 19.68
C GLU A 318 -0.14 12.46 19.59
N PRO A 319 0.33 11.75 18.57
CA PRO A 319 1.73 11.84 18.22
C PRO A 319 2.00 13.32 17.96
N THR A 320 3.04 13.85 18.56
CA THR A 320 3.48 15.22 18.39
C THR A 320 3.26 15.65 16.93
N ARG A 321 2.26 16.53 16.70
CA ARG A 321 2.13 17.16 15.39
C ARG A 321 3.49 17.76 15.08
N PRO A 322 4.11 17.46 13.94
CA PRO A 322 5.24 18.24 13.49
C PRO A 322 4.77 19.71 13.52
N GLU A 323 5.54 20.56 14.17
CA GLU A 323 5.32 22.00 14.11
C GLU A 323 5.07 22.39 12.66
N PRO A 324 4.05 23.18 12.32
CA PRO A 324 3.85 23.60 10.95
C PRO A 324 5.14 24.25 10.47
N ILE A 325 5.69 23.73 9.40
CA ILE A 325 6.84 24.30 8.72
C ILE A 325 6.38 25.68 8.25
N SER A 326 6.90 26.72 8.94
CA SER A 326 6.71 28.13 8.60
C SER A 326 7.39 28.45 7.27
#